data_c183e480d3ca64db7dbef6f4f0d35a54
#
_entry.id   c183e480d3ca64db7dbef6f4f0d35a54
#
_cell.length_a   1.000
_cell.length_b   1.000
_cell.length_c   1.000
_cell.angle_alpha   90.00
_cell.angle_beta   90.00
_cell.angle_gamma   90.00
#
_symmetry.space_group_name_H-M   'P 1'
#
loop_
_entity.id
_entity.type
_entity.pdbx_description
1 polymer ?
#
loop_
_entity_poly.entity_id
_entity_poly.type
_entity_poly.pdbx_seq_one_letter_code
_entity_poly.pdbx_strand_id
1 'polypeptide(L)'
;MKLFAKIMSVVACVVIVACTVLLPASALSLAPYEGYDYDPYGQATAAPLGYIPDKKVTYVDMNVIGGVGQSGAENGLNRPEDMFRYNDTFFIADTGNNRIVVLDSELQYVIEYTEFVSADGSESCPILSPRDVFVREDTIYVCCNETKTDDKGKNYKDGYILSATLEGTLNKRYGKPVHESIEIKDYEPLTVVVDKSGYLYIRALGVLEGLIILDTDGEFVQYYGANKVVMTWALVVQAMWKKVFNRQSTSTTIKAVPTEMSNLFMDSEGFIYTTTSTDTVEANLRLRKINPLGENTLIPDPNAIISTVYGDRAITSELEDVYVDEEGYIAVVDLKMSRIFVYDNRSVQLTVFGNGHNQLGSIKHPTAITKYGEKYYVLDQISGSINIYKPTEYMKKLVIADKYYRDGHYVDGEKYWREVLKYNSNFSIGYAAIGKSLLQKEQYKESLAYLKYGQDRTSYSAALAEYRKQYVRDNFLWFVPLLLACAVAFIKGIGLIQAALGIQRKKTSIKFK
;
A
#
# COMPACT_ATOMS: atom_id res chain seq x y z
N MET A 1 -8.98 -15.72 68.08
CA MET A 1 -9.14 -16.34 66.74
C MET A 1 -10.23 -15.70 65.89
N LYS A 2 -11.46 -15.55 66.36
CA LYS A 2 -12.57 -14.96 65.54
C LYS A 2 -12.34 -13.53 65.05
N LEU A 3 -11.66 -12.65 65.83
CA LEU A 3 -11.37 -11.26 65.46
C LEU A 3 -10.26 -11.21 64.39
N PHE A 4 -9.24 -12.05 64.51
CA PHE A 4 -8.15 -12.14 63.54
C PHE A 4 -8.63 -12.64 62.17
N ALA A 5 -9.51 -13.64 62.16
CA ALA A 5 -10.14 -14.12 60.92
C ALA A 5 -11.00 -13.05 60.23
N LYS A 6 -11.73 -12.21 60.98
CA LYS A 6 -12.49 -11.08 60.41
C LYS A 6 -11.55 -10.01 59.82
N ILE A 7 -10.47 -9.64 60.50
CA ILE A 7 -9.49 -8.67 60.00
C ILE A 7 -8.81 -9.21 58.71
N MET A 8 -8.42 -10.48 58.71
CA MET A 8 -7.84 -11.09 57.49
C MET A 8 -8.83 -11.14 56.31
N SER A 9 -10.12 -11.41 56.61
CA SER A 9 -11.17 -11.36 55.56
C SER A 9 -11.36 -9.96 54.98
N VAL A 10 -11.37 -8.92 55.84
CA VAL A 10 -11.48 -7.53 55.37
C VAL A 10 -10.25 -7.11 54.57
N VAL A 11 -9.05 -7.46 55.03
CA VAL A 11 -7.81 -7.18 54.32
C VAL A 11 -7.79 -7.91 52.95
N ALA A 12 -8.22 -9.16 52.90
CA ALA A 12 -8.32 -9.92 51.66
C ALA A 12 -9.33 -9.28 50.69
N CYS A 13 -10.49 -8.84 51.19
CA CYS A 13 -11.47 -8.12 50.36
C CYS A 13 -10.94 -6.76 49.84
N VAL A 14 -10.23 -6.00 50.68
CA VAL A 14 -9.60 -4.73 50.28
C VAL A 14 -8.50 -4.97 49.24
N VAL A 15 -7.69 -6.02 49.40
CA VAL A 15 -6.67 -6.38 48.41
C VAL A 15 -7.30 -6.85 47.11
N ILE A 16 -8.39 -7.61 47.12
CA ILE A 16 -9.11 -8.03 45.92
C ILE A 16 -9.73 -6.81 45.23
N VAL A 17 -10.37 -5.89 45.98
CA VAL A 17 -10.92 -4.66 45.42
C VAL A 17 -9.81 -3.76 44.91
N ALA A 18 -8.69 -3.62 45.61
CA ALA A 18 -7.53 -2.85 45.11
C ALA A 18 -6.92 -3.49 43.86
N CYS A 19 -6.82 -4.83 43.79
CA CYS A 19 -6.37 -5.52 42.58
C CYS A 19 -7.35 -5.39 41.42
N THR A 20 -8.66 -5.32 41.68
CA THR A 20 -9.65 -5.08 40.59
C THR A 20 -9.69 -3.63 40.16
N VAL A 21 -9.34 -2.66 41.02
CA VAL A 21 -9.23 -1.24 40.68
C VAL A 21 -7.85 -0.90 40.09
N LEU A 22 -6.81 -1.70 40.44
CA LEU A 22 -5.46 -1.57 39.88
C LEU A 22 -5.21 -2.50 38.68
N LEU A 23 -6.19 -3.32 38.29
CA LEU A 23 -6.17 -3.77 36.91
C LEU A 23 -6.12 -2.48 36.07
N PRO A 24 -5.04 -2.24 35.31
CA PRO A 24 -5.14 -1.17 34.33
C PRO A 24 -6.44 -1.45 33.63
N ALA A 25 -7.35 -0.46 33.60
CA ALA A 25 -8.46 -0.50 32.67
C ALA A 25 -7.76 -0.86 31.36
N SER A 26 -7.78 -2.15 31.04
CA SER A 26 -7.31 -2.64 29.76
C SER A 26 -7.98 -1.69 28.83
N ALA A 27 -7.19 -0.79 28.24
CA ALA A 27 -7.70 0.33 27.48
C ALA A 27 -8.75 -0.31 26.60
N LEU A 28 -10.02 0.04 26.83
CA LEU A 28 -11.12 -0.47 26.03
C LEU A 28 -10.63 -0.25 24.62
N SER A 29 -10.38 -1.34 23.92
CA SER A 29 -9.78 -1.29 22.59
C SER A 29 -10.63 -0.30 21.81
N LEU A 30 -10.08 0.87 21.49
CA LEU A 30 -10.79 1.94 20.78
C LEU A 30 -11.26 1.48 19.40
N ALA A 31 -10.88 0.27 19.04
CA ALA A 31 -11.21 -0.39 17.79
C ALA A 31 -11.40 -1.90 17.99
N PRO A 32 -12.25 -2.57 17.19
CA PRO A 32 -12.49 -4.01 17.26
C PRO A 32 -11.40 -4.85 16.56
N TYR A 33 -10.22 -4.31 16.35
CA TYR A 33 -9.09 -4.94 15.68
C TYR A 33 -7.78 -4.59 16.37
N GLU A 34 -6.77 -5.41 16.13
CA GLU A 34 -5.41 -5.21 16.61
C GLU A 34 -4.51 -4.74 15.46
N GLY A 35 -3.63 -3.79 15.76
CA GLY A 35 -2.57 -3.36 14.85
C GLY A 35 -1.41 -4.34 14.90
N TYR A 36 -0.75 -4.53 13.77
CA TYR A 36 0.49 -5.28 13.69
C TYR A 36 1.44 -4.63 12.68
N ASP A 37 2.71 -4.93 12.87
CA ASP A 37 3.82 -4.54 12.01
C ASP A 37 4.70 -5.76 11.77
N TYR A 38 5.65 -5.65 10.87
CA TYR A 38 6.60 -6.71 10.62
C TYR A 38 7.97 -6.33 11.18
N ASP A 39 8.56 -7.26 11.91
CA ASP A 39 9.95 -7.13 12.28
C ASP A 39 10.86 -7.28 11.04
N PRO A 40 12.15 -6.93 11.16
CA PRO A 40 13.10 -7.07 10.06
C PRO A 40 13.32 -8.50 9.55
N TYR A 41 12.76 -9.49 10.22
CA TYR A 41 12.80 -10.90 9.80
C TYR A 41 11.49 -11.34 9.12
N GLY A 42 10.54 -10.42 8.94
CA GLY A 42 9.24 -10.68 8.33
C GLY A 42 8.25 -11.37 9.26
N GLN A 43 8.48 -11.32 10.58
CA GLN A 43 7.53 -11.86 11.57
C GLN A 43 6.56 -10.76 12.01
N ALA A 44 5.27 -11.06 12.05
CA ALA A 44 4.27 -10.13 12.52
C ALA A 44 4.41 -9.90 14.03
N THR A 45 4.48 -8.65 14.43
CA THR A 45 4.56 -8.19 15.83
C THR A 45 3.42 -7.24 16.13
N ALA A 46 2.91 -7.26 17.36
CA ALA A 46 1.88 -6.32 17.76
C ALA A 46 2.38 -4.87 17.66
N ALA A 47 1.57 -4.02 17.06
CA ALA A 47 1.86 -2.59 16.89
C ALA A 47 0.66 -1.73 17.33
N PRO A 48 0.90 -0.46 17.71
CA PRO A 48 -0.17 0.46 18.02
C PRO A 48 -1.05 0.71 16.79
N LEU A 49 -2.34 0.95 17.02
CA LEU A 49 -3.26 1.32 15.96
C LEU A 49 -2.91 2.69 15.40
N GLY A 50 -2.70 2.77 14.09
CA GLY A 50 -2.51 4.04 13.38
C GLY A 50 -3.84 4.79 13.19
N TYR A 51 -4.90 4.05 12.88
CA TYR A 51 -6.26 4.60 12.68
C TYR A 51 -7.26 3.85 13.54
N ILE A 52 -8.28 4.58 14.01
CA ILE A 52 -9.38 4.04 14.78
C ILE A 52 -10.71 4.48 14.16
N PRO A 53 -11.80 3.72 14.36
CA PRO A 53 -13.12 4.11 13.88
C PRO A 53 -13.52 5.46 14.46
N ASP A 54 -14.04 6.33 13.60
CA ASP A 54 -14.62 7.61 14.01
C ASP A 54 -16.15 7.56 13.93
N LYS A 55 -16.66 7.22 12.76
CA LYS A 55 -18.11 7.16 12.49
C LYS A 55 -18.37 6.13 11.38
N LYS A 56 -19.53 5.47 11.45
CA LYS A 56 -20.15 4.77 10.34
C LYS A 56 -21.33 5.60 9.85
N VAL A 57 -21.33 5.96 8.57
CA VAL A 57 -22.35 6.78 7.94
C VAL A 57 -23.19 5.88 7.05
N THR A 58 -24.45 5.75 7.36
CA THR A 58 -25.42 4.95 6.59
C THR A 58 -26.16 5.84 5.60
N TYR A 59 -26.92 5.23 4.70
CA TYR A 59 -27.76 5.97 3.76
C TYR A 59 -28.74 6.92 4.44
N VAL A 60 -29.22 6.58 5.64
CA VAL A 60 -30.09 7.46 6.45
C VAL A 60 -29.33 8.70 6.90
N ASP A 61 -28.09 8.52 7.38
CA ASP A 61 -27.24 9.62 7.79
C ASP A 61 -26.84 10.52 6.61
N MET A 62 -26.70 9.93 5.41
CA MET A 62 -26.37 10.64 4.17
C MET A 62 -27.59 11.30 3.52
N ASN A 63 -28.78 11.02 4.01
CA ASN A 63 -30.05 11.48 3.42
C ASN A 63 -30.23 11.03 1.95
N VAL A 64 -29.67 9.86 1.60
CA VAL A 64 -29.79 9.23 0.26
C VAL A 64 -31.11 8.45 0.23
N ILE A 65 -32.07 8.94 -0.53
CA ILE A 65 -33.44 8.39 -0.59
C ILE A 65 -33.70 7.83 -1.99
N GLY A 66 -34.27 6.62 -2.01
CA GLY A 66 -34.76 6.01 -3.26
C GLY A 66 -33.67 5.36 -4.12
N GLY A 67 -34.07 4.51 -5.01
CA GLY A 67 -33.31 3.93 -6.11
C GLY A 67 -34.21 3.79 -7.31
N VAL A 68 -33.72 4.00 -8.51
CA VAL A 68 -34.52 3.90 -9.74
C VAL A 68 -34.84 2.42 -10.00
N GLY A 69 -36.12 2.07 -10.06
CA GLY A 69 -36.62 0.87 -10.73
C GLY A 69 -36.82 -0.39 -9.91
N GLN A 70 -36.78 -0.35 -8.57
CA GLN A 70 -37.19 -1.51 -7.76
C GLN A 70 -38.41 -1.15 -6.91
N SER A 71 -39.53 -1.76 -7.22
CA SER A 71 -40.70 -1.79 -6.35
C SER A 71 -40.33 -2.53 -5.06
N GLY A 72 -40.11 -1.80 -3.97
CA GLY A 72 -39.73 -2.32 -2.67
C GLY A 72 -38.26 -2.19 -2.30
N ALA A 73 -37.40 -1.56 -3.11
CA ALA A 73 -36.06 -1.20 -2.69
C ALA A 73 -36.19 -0.08 -1.65
N GLU A 74 -36.00 -0.46 -0.43
CA GLU A 74 -35.83 0.47 0.66
C GLU A 74 -34.61 1.35 0.35
N ASN A 75 -34.81 2.64 0.49
CA ASN A 75 -33.86 3.75 0.51
C ASN A 75 -32.39 3.34 0.69
N GLY A 76 -31.50 3.93 -0.08
CA GLY A 76 -30.08 3.84 0.18
C GLY A 76 -29.22 3.45 -1.02
N LEU A 77 -27.95 3.19 -0.74
CA LEU A 77 -27.00 2.66 -1.72
C LEU A 77 -27.22 1.16 -1.89
N ASN A 78 -27.26 0.71 -3.14
CA ASN A 78 -27.44 -0.69 -3.50
C ASN A 78 -26.21 -1.22 -4.22
N ARG A 79 -25.41 -2.01 -3.52
CA ARG A 79 -24.17 -2.59 -4.06
C ARG A 79 -23.27 -1.52 -4.72
N PRO A 80 -22.92 -0.44 -4.00
CA PRO A 80 -22.02 0.57 -4.54
C PRO A 80 -20.63 -0.06 -4.73
N GLU A 81 -19.99 0.21 -5.87
CA GLU A 81 -18.72 -0.42 -6.20
C GLU A 81 -17.54 0.53 -6.10
N ASP A 82 -17.75 1.82 -6.34
CA ASP A 82 -16.67 2.80 -6.27
C ASP A 82 -17.07 4.10 -5.59
N MET A 83 -16.06 4.81 -5.07
CA MET A 83 -16.19 6.11 -4.44
C MET A 83 -14.97 6.97 -4.73
N PHE A 84 -15.16 8.02 -5.49
CA PHE A 84 -14.11 8.98 -5.82
C PHE A 84 -14.34 10.33 -5.13
N ARG A 85 -13.27 10.93 -4.60
CA ARG A 85 -13.31 12.28 -4.04
C ARG A 85 -12.67 13.29 -4.98
N TYR A 86 -13.43 14.32 -5.31
CA TYR A 86 -12.93 15.48 -6.04
C TYR A 86 -13.21 16.75 -5.25
N ASN A 87 -12.16 17.49 -4.86
CA ASN A 87 -12.25 18.62 -3.95
C ASN A 87 -12.99 18.25 -2.62
N ASP A 88 -14.06 18.93 -2.31
CA ASP A 88 -14.89 18.71 -1.12
C ASP A 88 -16.14 17.86 -1.39
N THR A 89 -16.14 17.12 -2.51
CA THR A 89 -17.31 16.36 -2.98
C THR A 89 -16.93 14.89 -3.18
N PHE A 90 -17.85 13.99 -2.80
CA PHE A 90 -17.71 12.55 -2.98
C PHE A 90 -18.70 12.09 -4.06
N PHE A 91 -18.22 11.32 -5.01
CA PHE A 91 -18.98 10.68 -6.06
C PHE A 91 -19.00 9.18 -5.80
N ILE A 92 -20.19 8.56 -5.82
CA ILE A 92 -20.38 7.14 -5.53
C ILE A 92 -21.04 6.47 -6.73
N ALA A 93 -20.41 5.45 -7.25
CA ALA A 93 -21.01 4.56 -8.25
C ALA A 93 -22.00 3.60 -7.56
N ASP A 94 -23.27 3.96 -7.52
CA ASP A 94 -24.36 3.19 -6.92
C ASP A 94 -24.89 2.17 -7.94
N THR A 95 -24.10 1.13 -8.16
CA THR A 95 -24.20 0.15 -9.26
C THR A 95 -25.56 -0.51 -9.34
N GLY A 96 -26.09 -0.96 -8.20
CA GLY A 96 -27.37 -1.66 -8.15
C GLY A 96 -28.58 -0.76 -8.38
N ASN A 97 -28.42 0.55 -8.30
CA ASN A 97 -29.46 1.56 -8.53
C ASN A 97 -29.27 2.31 -9.88
N ASN A 98 -28.26 1.96 -10.66
CA ASN A 98 -27.95 2.59 -11.94
C ASN A 98 -27.83 4.12 -11.85
N ARG A 99 -27.06 4.60 -10.88
CA ARG A 99 -26.87 6.04 -10.68
C ARG A 99 -25.48 6.37 -10.14
N ILE A 100 -25.08 7.62 -10.28
CA ILE A 100 -23.99 8.22 -9.51
C ILE A 100 -24.61 9.11 -8.44
N VAL A 101 -24.27 8.89 -7.19
CA VAL A 101 -24.70 9.72 -6.05
C VAL A 101 -23.58 10.68 -5.69
N VAL A 102 -23.92 11.95 -5.50
CA VAL A 102 -22.96 12.99 -5.14
C VAL A 102 -23.26 13.46 -3.72
N LEU A 103 -22.24 13.45 -2.87
CA LEU A 103 -22.30 13.90 -1.49
C LEU A 103 -21.32 15.06 -1.27
N ASP A 104 -21.67 15.95 -0.32
CA ASP A 104 -20.75 17.01 0.12
C ASP A 104 -19.66 16.50 1.09
N SER A 105 -18.84 17.41 1.61
CA SER A 105 -17.78 17.12 2.57
C SER A 105 -18.27 16.54 3.91
N GLU A 106 -19.53 16.75 4.26
CA GLU A 106 -20.18 16.21 5.45
C GLU A 106 -20.93 14.90 5.17
N LEU A 107 -20.78 14.38 3.95
CA LEU A 107 -21.46 13.21 3.40
C LEU A 107 -22.99 13.40 3.36
N GLN A 108 -23.47 14.60 3.08
CA GLN A 108 -24.89 14.85 2.83
C GLN A 108 -25.16 14.81 1.34
N TYR A 109 -26.33 14.28 0.97
CA TYR A 109 -26.78 14.20 -0.41
C TYR A 109 -26.87 15.59 -1.05
N VAL A 110 -26.28 15.71 -2.24
CA VAL A 110 -26.31 16.91 -3.07
C VAL A 110 -27.18 16.69 -4.31
N ILE A 111 -26.84 15.71 -5.12
CA ILE A 111 -27.51 15.39 -6.39
C ILE A 111 -27.23 13.94 -6.77
N GLU A 112 -28.03 13.40 -7.68
CA GLU A 112 -27.77 12.13 -8.33
C GLU A 112 -27.88 12.26 -9.84
N TYR A 113 -27.12 11.45 -10.58
CA TYR A 113 -27.21 11.33 -12.02
C TYR A 113 -27.63 9.90 -12.36
N THR A 114 -28.72 9.77 -13.14
CA THR A 114 -29.20 8.51 -13.72
C THR A 114 -28.92 8.44 -15.21
N GLU A 115 -28.71 9.58 -15.83
CA GLU A 115 -28.34 9.77 -17.24
C GLU A 115 -27.57 11.06 -17.39
N PHE A 116 -26.82 11.18 -18.47
CA PHE A 116 -26.24 12.45 -18.92
C PHE A 116 -26.87 12.86 -20.25
N VAL A 117 -27.19 14.14 -20.38
CA VAL A 117 -27.88 14.69 -21.55
C VAL A 117 -26.99 15.72 -22.25
N SER A 118 -26.91 15.65 -23.58
CA SER A 118 -26.16 16.63 -24.38
C SER A 118 -26.69 18.05 -24.19
N ALA A 119 -25.83 19.07 -24.40
CA ALA A 119 -26.19 20.48 -24.18
C ALA A 119 -27.39 20.94 -25.02
N ASP A 120 -27.61 20.35 -26.17
CA ASP A 120 -28.75 20.62 -27.05
C ASP A 120 -29.96 19.73 -26.78
N GLY A 121 -29.86 18.79 -25.84
CA GLY A 121 -30.91 17.84 -25.50
C GLY A 121 -31.17 16.75 -26.56
N SER A 122 -30.33 16.65 -27.59
CA SER A 122 -30.52 15.71 -28.68
C SER A 122 -30.15 14.27 -28.34
N GLU A 123 -29.23 14.10 -27.42
CA GLU A 123 -28.74 12.79 -26.97
C GLU A 123 -28.86 12.66 -25.44
N SER A 124 -29.42 11.54 -25.00
CA SER A 124 -29.42 11.14 -23.59
C SER A 124 -28.77 9.78 -23.48
N CYS A 125 -27.78 9.67 -22.59
CA CYS A 125 -27.06 8.44 -22.29
C CYS A 125 -27.35 8.00 -20.85
N PRO A 126 -28.07 6.88 -20.64
CA PRO A 126 -28.34 6.37 -19.31
C PRO A 126 -27.07 5.85 -18.64
N ILE A 127 -27.03 5.96 -17.33
CA ILE A 127 -26.00 5.34 -16.49
C ILE A 127 -26.48 3.95 -16.11
N LEU A 128 -25.87 2.91 -16.70
CA LEU A 128 -26.26 1.53 -16.49
C LEU A 128 -25.15 0.74 -15.78
N SER A 129 -25.48 0.19 -14.63
CA SER A 129 -24.55 -0.61 -13.81
C SER A 129 -23.17 0.06 -13.71
N PRO A 130 -23.09 1.30 -13.18
CA PRO A 130 -21.85 2.03 -13.06
C PRO A 130 -20.88 1.27 -12.16
N ARG A 131 -19.64 1.06 -12.66
CA ARG A 131 -18.60 0.28 -11.96
C ARG A 131 -17.57 1.17 -11.29
N ASP A 132 -17.34 2.35 -11.85
CA ASP A 132 -16.30 3.26 -11.46
C ASP A 132 -16.68 4.69 -11.81
N VAL A 133 -16.25 5.63 -11.01
CA VAL A 133 -16.41 7.07 -11.23
C VAL A 133 -15.10 7.80 -10.97
N PHE A 134 -14.63 8.51 -11.96
CA PHE A 134 -13.42 9.33 -11.89
C PHE A 134 -13.75 10.77 -12.25
N VAL A 135 -13.15 11.74 -11.55
CA VAL A 135 -13.36 13.15 -11.84
C VAL A 135 -12.03 13.86 -12.01
N ARG A 136 -11.89 14.59 -13.10
CA ARG A 136 -10.73 15.44 -13.36
C ARG A 136 -11.14 16.70 -14.11
N GLU A 137 -10.59 17.84 -13.67
CA GLU A 137 -10.83 19.15 -14.35
C GLU A 137 -12.30 19.41 -14.64
N ASP A 138 -13.14 19.22 -13.60
CA ASP A 138 -14.60 19.39 -13.62
C ASP A 138 -15.34 18.48 -14.62
N THR A 139 -14.68 17.41 -15.09
CA THR A 139 -15.29 16.38 -15.93
C THR A 139 -15.41 15.07 -15.18
N ILE A 140 -16.64 14.54 -15.14
CA ILE A 140 -16.96 13.22 -14.58
C ILE A 140 -16.79 12.18 -15.67
N TYR A 141 -16.12 11.07 -15.35
CA TYR A 141 -16.03 9.88 -16.20
C TYR A 141 -16.67 8.72 -15.45
N VAL A 142 -17.54 7.96 -16.12
CA VAL A 142 -18.29 6.85 -15.52
C VAL A 142 -18.14 5.61 -16.40
N CYS A 143 -17.62 4.52 -15.82
CA CYS A 143 -17.63 3.20 -16.47
C CYS A 143 -19.03 2.57 -16.34
N CYS A 144 -19.72 2.36 -17.45
CA CYS A 144 -21.05 1.79 -17.52
C CYS A 144 -21.02 0.42 -18.18
N ASN A 145 -21.83 -0.52 -17.69
CA ASN A 145 -21.92 -1.85 -18.22
C ASN A 145 -23.36 -2.20 -18.60
N GLU A 146 -23.58 -2.37 -19.89
CA GLU A 146 -24.87 -2.80 -20.45
C GLU A 146 -24.84 -4.28 -20.84
N THR A 147 -25.92 -5.00 -20.62
CA THR A 147 -26.07 -6.36 -21.13
C THR A 147 -27.03 -6.35 -22.29
N LYS A 148 -26.57 -6.71 -23.48
CA LYS A 148 -27.36 -6.84 -24.71
C LYS A 148 -27.55 -8.31 -25.08
N THR A 149 -28.53 -8.56 -25.91
CA THR A 149 -28.83 -9.91 -26.45
C THR A 149 -28.63 -9.89 -27.96
N ASP A 150 -27.83 -10.83 -28.48
CA ASP A 150 -27.62 -10.97 -29.92
C ASP A 150 -28.84 -11.58 -30.64
N ASP A 151 -28.82 -11.59 -31.95
CA ASP A 151 -29.90 -12.15 -32.80
C ASP A 151 -30.15 -13.66 -32.57
N LYS A 152 -29.21 -14.33 -31.87
CA LYS A 152 -29.32 -15.76 -31.52
C LYS A 152 -29.81 -15.99 -30.09
N GLY A 153 -30.19 -14.91 -29.38
CA GLY A 153 -30.65 -14.96 -27.99
C GLY A 153 -29.53 -15.12 -26.95
N LYS A 154 -28.26 -14.91 -27.33
CA LYS A 154 -27.14 -14.97 -26.41
C LYS A 154 -26.84 -13.59 -25.85
N ASN A 155 -26.75 -13.50 -24.53
CA ASN A 155 -26.34 -12.25 -23.86
C ASN A 155 -24.84 -12.00 -24.04
N TYR A 156 -24.49 -10.73 -24.25
CA TYR A 156 -23.12 -10.24 -24.28
C TYR A 156 -23.03 -8.86 -23.57
N LYS A 157 -21.83 -8.49 -23.14
CA LYS A 157 -21.58 -7.19 -22.52
C LYS A 157 -21.14 -6.17 -23.56
N ASP A 158 -21.82 -5.02 -23.53
CA ASP A 158 -21.54 -3.87 -24.40
C ASP A 158 -21.38 -2.62 -23.53
N GLY A 159 -20.28 -2.59 -22.78
CA GLY A 159 -19.99 -1.48 -21.88
C GLY A 159 -19.51 -0.22 -22.61
N TYR A 160 -19.55 0.88 -21.92
CA TYR A 160 -19.12 2.19 -22.42
C TYR A 160 -18.67 3.07 -21.25
N ILE A 161 -17.95 4.13 -21.59
CA ILE A 161 -17.57 5.18 -20.63
C ILE A 161 -18.30 6.45 -21.05
N LEU A 162 -18.90 7.14 -20.08
CA LEU A 162 -19.51 8.44 -20.27
C LEU A 162 -18.59 9.52 -19.72
N SER A 163 -18.43 10.63 -20.43
CA SER A 163 -17.86 11.86 -19.86
C SER A 163 -18.90 12.96 -19.85
N ALA A 164 -19.01 13.68 -18.74
CA ALA A 164 -19.97 14.76 -18.54
C ALA A 164 -19.38 15.87 -17.66
N THR A 165 -19.97 17.06 -17.72
CA THR A 165 -19.64 18.14 -16.78
C THR A 165 -20.18 17.83 -15.38
N LEU A 166 -19.76 18.61 -14.36
CA LEU A 166 -20.30 18.49 -13.00
C LEU A 166 -21.79 18.85 -12.90
N GLU A 167 -22.36 19.49 -13.91
CA GLU A 167 -23.81 19.79 -14.01
C GLU A 167 -24.59 18.65 -14.70
N GLY A 168 -23.91 17.58 -15.13
CA GLY A 168 -24.53 16.43 -15.80
C GLY A 168 -24.72 16.60 -17.31
N THR A 169 -24.06 17.59 -17.95
CA THR A 169 -24.08 17.74 -19.39
C THR A 169 -23.15 16.73 -20.04
N LEU A 170 -23.68 15.86 -20.91
CA LEU A 170 -22.91 14.87 -21.64
C LEU A 170 -21.90 15.54 -22.58
N ASN A 171 -20.63 15.21 -22.40
CA ASN A 171 -19.57 15.61 -23.33
C ASN A 171 -19.37 14.55 -24.40
N LYS A 172 -19.22 13.26 -23.99
CA LYS A 172 -18.91 12.18 -24.93
C LYS A 172 -19.26 10.81 -24.37
N ARG A 173 -19.60 9.88 -25.26
CA ARG A 173 -19.74 8.46 -24.98
C ARG A 173 -18.62 7.70 -25.70
N TYR A 174 -17.78 6.98 -24.95
CA TYR A 174 -16.71 6.12 -25.44
C TYR A 174 -17.21 4.67 -25.42
N GLY A 175 -17.48 4.10 -26.58
CA GLY A 175 -17.90 2.71 -26.71
C GLY A 175 -16.72 1.75 -26.74
N LYS A 176 -16.98 0.51 -27.12
CA LYS A 176 -15.97 -0.51 -27.34
C LYS A 176 -14.96 -0.03 -28.39
N PRO A 177 -13.65 -0.01 -28.08
CA PRO A 177 -12.65 0.39 -29.07
C PRO A 177 -12.57 -0.62 -30.23
N VAL A 178 -12.45 -0.11 -31.45
CA VAL A 178 -12.35 -0.89 -32.68
C VAL A 178 -10.96 -0.69 -33.29
N HIS A 179 -10.15 -1.72 -33.23
CA HIS A 179 -8.82 -1.72 -33.84
C HIS A 179 -8.41 -3.15 -34.21
N GLU A 180 -7.57 -3.30 -35.24
CA GLU A 180 -7.12 -4.63 -35.72
C GLU A 180 -6.40 -5.45 -34.63
N SER A 181 -5.79 -4.80 -33.66
CA SER A 181 -5.08 -5.44 -32.53
C SER A 181 -6.01 -5.79 -31.36
N ILE A 182 -7.30 -5.51 -31.42
CA ILE A 182 -8.24 -5.68 -30.31
C ILE A 182 -9.30 -6.74 -30.67
N GLU A 183 -9.22 -7.90 -30.03
CA GLU A 183 -10.24 -8.96 -30.12
C GLU A 183 -11.02 -9.06 -28.82
N ILE A 184 -11.78 -8.05 -28.43
CA ILE A 184 -12.66 -8.09 -27.28
C ILE A 184 -14.08 -8.47 -27.73
N LYS A 185 -14.60 -9.60 -27.27
CA LYS A 185 -16.00 -10.01 -27.58
C LYS A 185 -16.98 -9.27 -26.67
N ASP A 186 -16.77 -9.41 -25.39
CA ASP A 186 -17.55 -8.77 -24.33
C ASP A 186 -16.73 -7.59 -23.81
N TYR A 187 -17.18 -6.37 -23.99
CA TYR A 187 -16.50 -5.17 -23.48
C TYR A 187 -17.12 -4.74 -22.17
N GLU A 188 -16.39 -4.87 -21.10
CA GLU A 188 -16.82 -4.51 -19.75
C GLU A 188 -15.74 -3.64 -19.10
N PRO A 189 -15.78 -2.29 -19.31
CA PRO A 189 -14.89 -1.38 -18.63
C PRO A 189 -15.21 -1.37 -17.13
N LEU A 190 -14.19 -1.61 -16.30
CA LEU A 190 -14.33 -1.71 -14.87
C LEU A 190 -13.77 -0.51 -14.12
N THR A 191 -12.69 0.08 -14.64
CA THR A 191 -12.07 1.26 -14.04
C THR A 191 -11.50 2.17 -15.12
N VAL A 192 -11.58 3.48 -14.92
CA VAL A 192 -11.01 4.48 -15.81
C VAL A 192 -10.26 5.54 -15.01
N VAL A 193 -9.06 5.89 -15.47
CA VAL A 193 -8.36 7.11 -15.03
C VAL A 193 -7.95 7.92 -16.24
N VAL A 194 -7.94 9.23 -16.12
CA VAL A 194 -7.66 10.14 -17.24
C VAL A 194 -6.46 11.00 -16.90
N ASP A 195 -5.51 11.13 -17.82
CA ASP A 195 -4.34 11.97 -17.62
C ASP A 195 -4.61 13.47 -17.92
N LYS A 196 -3.60 14.31 -17.72
CA LYS A 196 -3.68 15.77 -17.98
C LYS A 196 -3.85 16.12 -19.46
N SER A 197 -3.59 15.17 -20.34
CA SER A 197 -3.75 15.34 -21.79
C SER A 197 -5.09 14.84 -22.30
N GLY A 198 -5.93 14.28 -21.41
CA GLY A 198 -7.24 13.73 -21.74
C GLY A 198 -7.21 12.30 -22.26
N TYR A 199 -6.08 11.59 -22.20
CA TYR A 199 -6.01 10.17 -22.53
C TYR A 199 -6.66 9.33 -21.45
N LEU A 200 -7.50 8.39 -21.86
CA LEU A 200 -8.20 7.48 -20.96
C LEU A 200 -7.40 6.17 -20.82
N TYR A 201 -7.11 5.80 -19.58
CA TYR A 201 -6.50 4.52 -19.24
C TYR A 201 -7.59 3.64 -18.62
N ILE A 202 -7.95 2.58 -19.33
CA ILE A 202 -9.13 1.77 -19.03
C ILE A 202 -8.71 0.36 -18.68
N ARG A 203 -9.18 -0.11 -17.54
CA ARG A 203 -9.16 -1.53 -17.19
C ARG A 203 -10.48 -2.15 -17.63
N ALA A 204 -10.42 -3.15 -18.50
CA ALA A 204 -11.60 -3.89 -18.94
C ALA A 204 -11.47 -5.38 -18.58
N LEU A 205 -12.58 -6.00 -18.22
CA LEU A 205 -12.61 -7.41 -17.84
C LEU A 205 -12.15 -8.32 -19.00
N GLY A 206 -11.27 -9.27 -18.69
CA GLY A 206 -10.76 -10.24 -19.66
C GLY A 206 -9.68 -9.69 -20.60
N VAL A 207 -9.25 -8.45 -20.46
CA VAL A 207 -8.14 -7.87 -21.21
C VAL A 207 -6.85 -8.10 -20.43
N LEU A 208 -6.03 -9.00 -20.92
CA LEU A 208 -4.79 -9.44 -20.25
C LEU A 208 -3.55 -8.71 -20.75
N GLU A 209 -3.66 -8.02 -21.85
CA GLU A 209 -2.60 -7.25 -22.50
C GLU A 209 -2.20 -6.00 -21.71
N GLY A 210 -3.00 -5.59 -20.74
CA GLY A 210 -2.81 -4.41 -19.91
C GLY A 210 -4.00 -3.45 -19.97
N LEU A 211 -3.75 -2.19 -19.61
CA LEU A 211 -4.76 -1.14 -19.72
C LEU A 211 -4.94 -0.74 -21.17
N ILE A 212 -6.17 -0.50 -21.59
CA ILE A 212 -6.49 0.09 -22.89
C ILE A 212 -6.26 1.59 -22.78
N ILE A 213 -5.46 2.18 -23.66
CA ILE A 213 -5.36 3.63 -23.79
C ILE A 213 -6.19 4.10 -24.97
N LEU A 214 -7.11 5.04 -24.70
CA LEU A 214 -7.81 5.79 -25.72
C LEU A 214 -7.35 7.25 -25.71
N ASP A 215 -7.30 7.85 -26.88
CA ASP A 215 -7.09 9.30 -27.01
C ASP A 215 -8.38 10.10 -26.70
N THR A 216 -8.31 11.42 -26.83
CA THR A 216 -9.44 12.32 -26.60
C THR A 216 -10.61 12.07 -27.56
N ASP A 217 -10.34 11.49 -28.74
CA ASP A 217 -11.34 11.12 -29.72
C ASP A 217 -11.92 9.72 -29.51
N GLY A 218 -11.40 8.99 -28.51
CA GLY A 218 -11.83 7.65 -28.18
C GLY A 218 -11.23 6.57 -29.08
N GLU A 219 -10.21 6.93 -29.86
CA GLU A 219 -9.50 5.99 -30.71
C GLU A 219 -8.46 5.23 -29.88
N PHE A 220 -8.27 3.96 -30.21
CA PHE A 220 -7.29 3.12 -29.52
C PHE A 220 -5.87 3.53 -29.86
N VAL A 221 -5.07 3.77 -28.85
CA VAL A 221 -3.65 4.13 -28.99
C VAL A 221 -2.75 2.90 -28.82
N GLN A 222 -2.83 2.26 -27.65
CA GLN A 222 -2.01 1.09 -27.30
C GLN A 222 -2.48 0.42 -26.02
N TYR A 223 -1.91 -0.76 -25.73
CA TYR A 223 -1.97 -1.35 -24.39
C TYR A 223 -0.84 -0.83 -23.50
N TYR A 224 -1.09 -0.74 -22.19
CA TYR A 224 -0.16 -0.15 -21.24
C TYR A 224 -0.06 -0.94 -19.94
N GLY A 225 1.16 -1.05 -19.42
CA GLY A 225 1.40 -1.59 -18.07
C GLY A 225 1.08 -3.07 -17.89
N ALA A 226 1.12 -3.87 -18.96
CA ALA A 226 0.85 -5.31 -18.91
C ALA A 226 1.63 -6.02 -17.79
N ASN A 227 0.97 -6.93 -17.11
CA ASN A 227 1.62 -7.81 -16.15
C ASN A 227 2.62 -8.73 -16.87
N LYS A 228 3.88 -8.69 -16.48
CA LYS A 228 4.86 -9.65 -16.98
C LYS A 228 4.47 -11.05 -16.50
N VAL A 229 4.41 -12.00 -17.44
CA VAL A 229 4.20 -13.40 -17.11
C VAL A 229 5.40 -13.88 -16.28
N VAL A 230 5.16 -14.29 -15.05
CA VAL A 230 6.18 -14.89 -14.20
C VAL A 230 6.49 -16.28 -14.76
N MET A 231 7.64 -16.41 -15.42
CA MET A 231 8.14 -17.69 -15.91
C MET A 231 8.64 -18.52 -14.73
N THR A 232 7.77 -19.35 -14.18
CA THR A 232 8.21 -20.31 -13.16
C THR A 232 9.20 -21.32 -13.77
N TRP A 233 10.13 -21.82 -12.96
CA TRP A 233 11.11 -22.83 -13.42
C TRP A 233 10.45 -24.04 -14.08
N ALA A 234 9.26 -24.43 -13.59
CA ALA A 234 8.46 -25.48 -14.20
C ALA A 234 8.03 -25.17 -15.65
N LEU A 235 7.64 -23.92 -15.93
CA LEU A 235 7.29 -23.45 -17.28
C LEU A 235 8.52 -23.40 -18.19
N VAL A 236 9.67 -22.98 -17.67
CA VAL A 236 10.94 -22.98 -18.43
C VAL A 236 11.32 -24.41 -18.81
N VAL A 237 11.29 -25.34 -17.86
CA VAL A 237 11.56 -26.75 -18.09
C VAL A 237 10.56 -27.34 -19.09
N GLN A 238 9.28 -27.06 -18.95
CA GLN A 238 8.24 -27.53 -19.88
C GLN A 238 8.44 -26.97 -21.31
N ALA A 239 8.83 -25.69 -21.45
CA ALA A 239 9.14 -25.09 -22.74
C ALA A 239 10.39 -25.73 -23.36
N MET A 240 11.41 -26.02 -22.57
CA MET A 240 12.62 -26.75 -23.03
C MET A 240 12.29 -28.18 -23.45
N TRP A 241 11.47 -28.92 -22.70
CA TRP A 241 11.02 -30.27 -23.05
C TRP A 241 10.23 -30.29 -24.36
N LYS A 242 9.32 -29.32 -24.59
CA LYS A 242 8.62 -29.18 -25.88
C LYS A 242 9.57 -28.99 -27.05
N LYS A 243 10.60 -28.15 -26.88
CA LYS A 243 11.58 -27.83 -27.90
C LYS A 243 12.48 -29.03 -28.24
N VAL A 244 12.80 -29.85 -27.22
CA VAL A 244 13.69 -31.01 -27.37
C VAL A 244 12.99 -32.24 -27.94
N PHE A 245 11.72 -32.48 -27.54
CA PHE A 245 11.04 -33.74 -27.87
C PHE A 245 9.96 -33.65 -28.95
N ASN A 246 9.73 -32.47 -29.53
CA ASN A 246 8.79 -32.21 -30.65
C ASN A 246 7.46 -33.02 -30.59
N ARG A 247 6.98 -33.34 -29.38
CA ARG A 247 5.74 -34.07 -29.18
C ARG A 247 4.60 -33.09 -29.00
N GLN A 248 3.62 -33.15 -29.92
CA GLN A 248 2.29 -32.59 -29.68
C GLN A 248 1.64 -33.38 -28.52
N SER A 249 1.86 -32.92 -27.30
CA SER A 249 1.18 -33.43 -26.13
C SER A 249 -0.18 -32.73 -26.03
N THR A 250 -1.24 -33.49 -26.06
CA THR A 250 -2.62 -33.08 -25.75
C THR A 250 -2.86 -32.82 -24.25
N SER A 251 -1.81 -32.79 -23.44
CA SER A 251 -1.93 -32.40 -22.03
C SER A 251 -2.07 -30.88 -21.94
N THR A 252 -3.05 -30.46 -21.19
CA THR A 252 -3.39 -29.09 -20.82
C THR A 252 -2.13 -28.24 -20.64
N THR A 253 -1.84 -27.45 -21.65
CA THR A 253 -0.74 -26.49 -21.56
C THR A 253 -1.17 -25.48 -20.53
N ILE A 254 -0.52 -25.42 -19.38
CA ILE A 254 -0.67 -24.31 -18.46
C ILE A 254 -0.17 -23.09 -19.24
N LYS A 255 -1.09 -22.35 -19.83
CA LYS A 255 -0.79 -21.02 -20.36
C LYS A 255 -0.51 -20.18 -19.12
N ALA A 256 0.68 -19.64 -19.01
CA ALA A 256 0.96 -18.57 -18.05
C ALA A 256 0.13 -17.37 -18.52
N VAL A 257 -1.04 -17.19 -17.92
CA VAL A 257 -1.94 -16.08 -18.22
C VAL A 257 -1.50 -14.93 -17.33
N PRO A 258 -1.28 -13.72 -17.87
CA PRO A 258 -1.06 -12.54 -17.05
C PRO A 258 -2.24 -12.36 -16.09
N THR A 259 -1.98 -11.91 -14.88
CA THR A 259 -3.03 -11.63 -13.90
C THR A 259 -3.64 -10.27 -14.16
N GLU A 260 -4.95 -10.17 -14.04
CA GLU A 260 -5.67 -8.91 -14.17
C GLU A 260 -5.36 -7.96 -13.01
N MET A 261 -5.37 -6.67 -13.27
CA MET A 261 -5.34 -5.61 -12.26
C MET A 261 -6.70 -5.53 -11.58
N SER A 262 -6.76 -5.15 -10.29
CA SER A 262 -8.04 -5.02 -9.57
C SER A 262 -8.60 -3.61 -9.66
N ASN A 263 -7.78 -2.58 -9.38
CA ASN A 263 -8.20 -1.19 -9.50
C ASN A 263 -7.04 -0.29 -9.93
N LEU A 264 -7.35 0.96 -10.25
CA LEU A 264 -6.43 1.99 -10.72
C LEU A 264 -6.60 3.27 -9.92
N PHE A 265 -5.49 3.90 -9.60
CA PHE A 265 -5.44 5.27 -9.09
C PHE A 265 -4.35 6.05 -9.83
N MET A 266 -4.62 7.28 -10.25
CA MET A 266 -3.63 8.15 -10.87
C MET A 266 -3.30 9.32 -9.95
N ASP A 267 -2.02 9.50 -9.65
CA ASP A 267 -1.58 10.65 -8.86
C ASP A 267 -1.47 11.94 -9.69
N SER A 268 -1.18 13.04 -9.01
CA SER A 268 -1.04 14.36 -9.66
C SER A 268 0.16 14.44 -10.61
N GLU A 269 1.12 13.53 -10.50
CA GLU A 269 2.30 13.45 -11.38
C GLU A 269 2.05 12.58 -12.61
N GLY A 270 0.94 11.82 -12.65
CA GLY A 270 0.56 10.94 -13.76
C GLY A 270 1.08 9.51 -13.60
N PHE A 271 1.58 9.11 -12.43
CA PHE A 271 1.84 7.72 -12.14
C PHE A 271 0.53 6.97 -11.87
N ILE A 272 0.42 5.78 -12.43
CA ILE A 272 -0.73 4.91 -12.19
C ILE A 272 -0.36 3.87 -11.13
N TYR A 273 -1.12 3.88 -10.03
CA TYR A 273 -1.05 2.83 -9.02
C TYR A 273 -2.11 1.78 -9.31
N THR A 274 -1.74 0.53 -9.15
CA THR A 274 -2.66 -0.58 -9.41
C THR A 274 -2.44 -1.73 -8.44
N THR A 275 -3.53 -2.39 -8.10
CA THR A 275 -3.56 -3.58 -7.26
C THR A 275 -3.81 -4.84 -8.11
N THR A 276 -3.56 -6.00 -7.54
CA THR A 276 -3.83 -7.31 -8.13
C THR A 276 -4.41 -8.22 -7.07
N SER A 277 -5.62 -8.73 -7.28
CA SER A 277 -6.36 -9.53 -6.30
C SER A 277 -5.87 -10.98 -6.19
N THR A 278 -5.20 -11.51 -7.21
CA THR A 278 -4.83 -12.93 -7.26
C THR A 278 -3.61 -13.26 -6.40
N ASP A 279 -3.70 -14.38 -5.68
CA ASP A 279 -2.64 -14.89 -4.81
C ASP A 279 -1.51 -15.65 -5.54
N THR A 280 -1.64 -15.82 -6.86
CA THR A 280 -0.61 -16.44 -7.70
C THR A 280 0.55 -15.52 -8.07
N VAL A 281 0.42 -14.22 -7.78
CA VAL A 281 1.44 -13.21 -8.04
C VAL A 281 2.35 -13.06 -6.82
N GLU A 282 3.65 -12.88 -7.07
CA GLU A 282 4.59 -12.54 -6.00
C GLU A 282 4.09 -11.32 -5.21
N ALA A 283 4.20 -11.37 -3.88
CA ALA A 283 3.64 -10.35 -2.98
C ALA A 283 4.07 -8.92 -3.35
N ASN A 284 5.30 -8.75 -3.82
CA ASN A 284 5.88 -7.48 -4.27
C ASN A 284 5.31 -6.96 -5.62
N LEU A 285 4.54 -7.75 -6.34
CA LEU A 285 3.90 -7.35 -7.61
C LEU A 285 2.40 -7.10 -7.46
N ARG A 286 1.84 -7.28 -6.26
CA ARG A 286 0.42 -7.06 -6.01
C ARG A 286 0.02 -5.59 -5.95
N LEU A 287 0.95 -4.73 -5.54
CA LEU A 287 0.83 -3.29 -5.58
C LEU A 287 1.93 -2.75 -6.49
N ARG A 288 1.59 -1.92 -7.46
CA ARG A 288 2.55 -1.36 -8.41
C ARG A 288 2.33 0.13 -8.59
N LYS A 289 3.41 0.86 -8.82
CA LYS A 289 3.43 2.25 -9.29
C LYS A 289 4.01 2.25 -10.70
N ILE A 290 3.18 2.50 -11.69
CA ILE A 290 3.57 2.41 -13.11
C ILE A 290 3.86 3.82 -13.62
N ASN A 291 5.06 3.99 -14.21
CA ASN A 291 5.48 5.25 -14.82
C ASN A 291 4.86 5.41 -16.22
N PRO A 292 4.92 6.59 -16.85
CA PRO A 292 4.39 6.80 -18.21
C PRO A 292 4.97 5.87 -19.30
N LEU A 293 6.07 5.17 -19.03
CA LEU A 293 6.63 4.17 -19.94
C LEU A 293 6.05 2.76 -19.74
N GLY A 294 5.11 2.59 -18.80
CA GLY A 294 4.52 1.28 -18.47
C GLY A 294 5.35 0.41 -17.54
N GLU A 295 6.38 0.96 -16.88
CA GLU A 295 7.28 0.22 -16.01
C GLU A 295 6.88 0.38 -14.53
N ASN A 296 6.93 -0.70 -13.76
CA ASN A 296 6.75 -0.63 -12.32
C ASN A 296 7.96 0.04 -11.66
N THR A 297 7.74 1.18 -11.05
CA THR A 297 8.76 1.97 -10.34
C THR A 297 8.64 1.85 -8.81
N LEU A 298 7.62 1.18 -8.31
CA LEU A 298 7.52 0.89 -6.90
C LEU A 298 8.65 -0.07 -6.53
N ILE A 299 9.61 0.41 -5.77
CA ILE A 299 10.69 -0.43 -5.23
C ILE A 299 10.14 -1.01 -3.93
N PRO A 300 9.75 -2.30 -3.93
CA PRO A 300 9.33 -2.90 -2.68
C PRO A 300 10.54 -2.95 -1.74
N ASP A 301 10.35 -2.53 -0.49
CA ASP A 301 11.27 -2.95 0.56
C ASP A 301 11.37 -4.49 0.47
N PRO A 302 12.57 -5.08 0.45
CA PRO A 302 12.72 -6.54 0.41
C PRO A 302 11.99 -7.26 1.56
N ASN A 303 11.66 -6.52 2.60
CA ASN A 303 10.89 -6.99 3.75
C ASN A 303 9.42 -6.54 3.72
N ALA A 304 9.00 -5.76 2.71
CA ALA A 304 7.61 -5.33 2.56
C ALA A 304 6.75 -6.54 2.17
N ILE A 305 6.03 -7.06 3.12
CA ILE A 305 5.11 -8.17 2.91
C ILE A 305 3.72 -7.57 2.72
N ILE A 306 3.30 -7.44 1.46
CA ILE A 306 1.90 -7.16 1.12
C ILE A 306 1.15 -8.49 1.25
N SER A 307 1.03 -8.97 2.47
CA SER A 307 0.25 -10.16 2.77
C SER A 307 -0.10 -10.17 4.25
N THR A 308 -1.28 -10.69 4.56
CA THR A 308 -1.69 -10.93 5.94
C THR A 308 -1.08 -12.24 6.42
N VAL A 309 -0.04 -12.16 7.22
CA VAL A 309 0.34 -13.29 8.08
C VAL A 309 -0.32 -13.04 9.43
N TYR A 310 -1.34 -13.82 9.76
CA TYR A 310 -1.95 -13.79 11.08
C TYR A 310 -1.77 -15.17 11.74
N GLY A 311 -0.95 -15.23 12.78
CA GLY A 311 -0.63 -16.46 13.46
C GLY A 311 0.07 -17.48 12.53
N ASP A 312 -0.19 -18.77 12.74
CA ASP A 312 0.40 -19.88 11.97
C ASP A 312 -0.20 -20.07 10.56
N ARG A 313 -1.09 -19.18 10.11
CA ARG A 313 -1.73 -19.28 8.80
C ARG A 313 -1.39 -18.06 7.96
N ALA A 314 -0.64 -18.29 6.90
CA ALA A 314 -0.49 -17.32 5.82
C ALA A 314 -1.84 -17.23 5.07
N ILE A 315 -2.59 -16.15 5.30
CA ILE A 315 -3.80 -15.85 4.54
C ILE A 315 -3.40 -14.83 3.49
N THR A 316 -3.64 -15.17 2.23
CA THR A 316 -3.34 -14.29 1.11
C THR A 316 -4.35 -13.15 1.04
N SER A 317 -3.88 -11.93 0.92
CA SER A 317 -4.72 -10.74 0.69
C SER A 317 -5.31 -10.75 -0.72
N GLU A 318 -6.52 -10.23 -0.85
CA GLU A 318 -7.15 -9.87 -2.12
C GLU A 318 -7.26 -8.33 -2.17
N LEU A 319 -6.32 -7.70 -2.88
CA LEU A 319 -6.24 -6.25 -2.94
C LEU A 319 -7.24 -5.73 -3.96
N GLU A 320 -8.20 -4.94 -3.50
CA GLU A 320 -9.30 -4.44 -4.33
C GLU A 320 -9.04 -3.01 -4.79
N ASP A 321 -8.81 -2.09 -3.89
CA ASP A 321 -8.67 -0.68 -4.22
C ASP A 321 -7.39 -0.06 -3.66
N VAL A 322 -6.94 1.03 -4.27
CA VAL A 322 -5.75 1.80 -3.88
C VAL A 322 -6.02 3.29 -3.98
N TYR A 323 -5.61 4.00 -2.94
CA TYR A 323 -5.62 5.46 -2.88
C TYR A 323 -4.24 5.99 -2.51
N VAL A 324 -3.80 7.05 -3.15
CA VAL A 324 -2.53 7.71 -2.82
C VAL A 324 -2.79 9.18 -2.52
N ASP A 325 -2.29 9.64 -1.39
CA ASP A 325 -2.43 11.04 -1.01
C ASP A 325 -1.30 11.91 -1.61
N GLU A 326 -1.45 13.23 -1.44
CA GLU A 326 -0.50 14.21 -1.98
C GLU A 326 0.92 14.08 -1.37
N GLU A 327 1.04 13.49 -0.18
CA GLU A 327 2.32 13.22 0.46
C GLU A 327 2.93 11.87 0.03
N GLY A 328 2.23 11.10 -0.79
CA GLY A 328 2.67 9.83 -1.34
C GLY A 328 2.45 8.65 -0.40
N TYR A 329 1.57 8.77 0.62
CA TYR A 329 1.13 7.62 1.40
C TYR A 329 0.11 6.81 0.61
N ILE A 330 0.33 5.50 0.55
CA ILE A 330 -0.45 4.56 -0.24
C ILE A 330 -1.36 3.77 0.69
N ALA A 331 -2.66 3.93 0.56
CA ALA A 331 -3.65 3.14 1.27
C ALA A 331 -4.22 2.06 0.34
N VAL A 332 -4.25 0.81 0.78
CA VAL A 332 -4.71 -0.34 -0.01
C VAL A 332 -5.75 -1.11 0.76
N VAL A 333 -6.85 -1.42 0.09
CA VAL A 333 -7.97 -2.20 0.64
C VAL A 333 -7.74 -3.69 0.39
N ASP A 334 -7.81 -4.48 1.45
CA ASP A 334 -7.86 -5.94 1.39
C ASP A 334 -9.32 -6.39 1.56
N LEU A 335 -9.90 -6.85 0.47
CA LEU A 335 -11.28 -7.33 0.43
C LEU A 335 -11.48 -8.57 1.30
N LYS A 336 -10.56 -9.54 1.23
CA LYS A 336 -10.68 -10.84 1.90
C LYS A 336 -10.63 -10.74 3.41
N MET A 337 -9.78 -9.87 3.94
CA MET A 337 -9.61 -9.69 5.38
C MET A 337 -10.32 -8.43 5.89
N SER A 338 -10.95 -7.66 5.00
CA SER A 338 -11.61 -6.38 5.32
C SER A 338 -10.67 -5.44 6.08
N ARG A 339 -9.44 -5.32 5.60
CA ARG A 339 -8.38 -4.51 6.20
C ARG A 339 -7.89 -3.45 5.25
N ILE A 340 -7.30 -2.43 5.82
CA ILE A 340 -6.63 -1.37 5.09
C ILE A 340 -5.18 -1.35 5.51
N PHE A 341 -4.27 -1.44 4.54
CA PHE A 341 -2.84 -1.26 4.72
C PHE A 341 -2.46 0.15 4.32
N VAL A 342 -1.63 0.81 5.11
CA VAL A 342 -1.04 2.11 4.75
C VAL A 342 0.46 1.95 4.64
N TYR A 343 0.99 2.31 3.48
CA TYR A 343 2.43 2.29 3.16
C TYR A 343 2.94 3.70 2.92
N ASP A 344 4.22 3.90 3.12
CA ASP A 344 4.91 5.07 2.60
C ASP A 344 5.28 4.88 1.11
N ASN A 345 5.87 5.91 0.49
CA ASN A 345 6.29 5.87 -0.91
C ASN A 345 7.46 4.90 -1.20
N ARG A 346 8.03 4.29 -0.17
CA ARG A 346 9.07 3.25 -0.25
C ARG A 346 8.50 1.84 -0.04
N SER A 347 7.17 1.72 0.00
CA SER A 347 6.44 0.47 0.31
C SER A 347 6.62 -0.06 1.73
N VAL A 348 7.06 0.80 2.66
CA VAL A 348 7.13 0.40 4.08
C VAL A 348 5.74 0.49 4.68
N GLN A 349 5.29 -0.60 5.29
CA GLN A 349 4.02 -0.62 6.02
C GLN A 349 4.11 0.27 7.26
N LEU A 350 3.24 1.26 7.36
CA LEU A 350 3.15 2.16 8.51
C LEU A 350 2.10 1.70 9.52
N THR A 351 1.00 1.16 9.05
CA THR A 351 -0.09 0.67 9.89
C THR A 351 -1.06 -0.22 9.13
N VAL A 352 -1.81 -1.02 9.88
CA VAL A 352 -2.95 -1.82 9.40
C VAL A 352 -4.14 -1.53 10.30
N PHE A 353 -5.32 -1.39 9.72
CA PHE A 353 -6.58 -1.18 10.46
C PHE A 353 -7.78 -1.77 9.73
N GLY A 354 -8.93 -1.84 10.41
CA GLY A 354 -10.14 -2.47 9.90
C GLY A 354 -10.22 -3.98 10.16
N ASN A 355 -11.43 -4.52 10.14
CA ASN A 355 -11.71 -5.96 10.16
C ASN A 355 -13.14 -6.25 9.68
N GLY A 356 -13.45 -7.54 9.44
CA GLY A 356 -14.73 -8.01 8.90
C GLY A 356 -15.85 -8.31 9.92
N HIS A 357 -15.76 -7.88 11.18
CA HIS A 357 -16.78 -8.17 12.21
C HIS A 357 -17.97 -7.19 12.20
N ASN A 358 -18.97 -7.41 13.06
CA ASN A 358 -20.20 -6.59 13.13
C ASN A 358 -20.13 -5.48 14.23
N GLN A 359 -19.03 -4.75 14.31
CA GLN A 359 -18.83 -3.68 15.29
C GLN A 359 -18.52 -2.36 14.58
N LEU A 360 -18.55 -1.24 15.29
CA LEU A 360 -18.12 0.05 14.74
C LEU A 360 -16.66 -0.07 14.25
N GLY A 361 -16.40 0.35 13.03
CA GLY A 361 -15.09 0.20 12.39
C GLY A 361 -14.87 -1.16 11.74
N SER A 362 -15.91 -1.99 11.64
CA SER A 362 -15.89 -3.22 10.85
C SER A 362 -16.53 -3.00 9.49
N ILE A 363 -15.93 -3.58 8.48
CA ILE A 363 -16.34 -3.48 7.07
C ILE A 363 -16.60 -4.89 6.57
N LYS A 364 -17.75 -5.11 5.93
CA LYS A 364 -18.10 -6.45 5.42
C LYS A 364 -17.51 -6.74 4.05
N HIS A 365 -17.53 -5.75 3.18
CA HIS A 365 -17.06 -5.86 1.81
C HIS A 365 -16.56 -4.49 1.33
N PRO A 366 -15.31 -4.13 1.68
CA PRO A 366 -14.75 -2.85 1.28
C PRO A 366 -14.44 -2.85 -0.22
N THR A 367 -14.97 -1.88 -0.96
CA THR A 367 -14.77 -1.78 -2.41
C THR A 367 -13.98 -0.54 -2.83
N ALA A 368 -14.08 0.54 -2.06
CA ALA A 368 -13.36 1.77 -2.39
C ALA A 368 -12.83 2.46 -1.14
N ILE A 369 -11.71 3.18 -1.29
CA ILE A 369 -11.10 3.99 -0.24
C ILE A 369 -10.69 5.35 -0.79
N THR A 370 -10.94 6.39 0.01
CA THR A 370 -10.42 7.72 -0.27
C THR A 370 -10.03 8.41 1.03
N LYS A 371 -9.35 9.56 0.94
CA LYS A 371 -8.94 10.34 2.11
C LYS A 371 -9.43 11.78 1.98
N TYR A 372 -9.99 12.31 3.06
CA TYR A 372 -10.33 13.72 3.17
C TYR A 372 -9.81 14.29 4.49
N GLY A 373 -8.99 15.31 4.40
CA GLY A 373 -8.19 15.78 5.52
C GLY A 373 -7.27 14.67 6.06
N GLU A 374 -7.36 14.41 7.37
CA GLU A 374 -6.56 13.34 8.00
C GLU A 374 -7.28 11.98 8.05
N LYS A 375 -8.54 11.89 7.58
CA LYS A 375 -9.39 10.72 7.75
C LYS A 375 -9.49 9.90 6.48
N TYR A 376 -9.53 8.56 6.64
CA TYR A 376 -9.89 7.64 5.57
C TYR A 376 -11.38 7.37 5.57
N TYR A 377 -11.95 7.29 4.39
CA TYR A 377 -13.34 6.97 4.08
C TYR A 377 -13.34 5.68 3.27
N VAL A 378 -14.01 4.66 3.77
CA VAL A 378 -14.04 3.33 3.15
C VAL A 378 -15.49 2.95 2.87
N LEU A 379 -15.78 2.68 1.61
CA LEU A 379 -17.10 2.26 1.14
C LEU A 379 -17.29 0.78 1.42
N ASP A 380 -18.42 0.41 2.01
CA ASP A 380 -18.83 -0.98 2.24
C ASP A 380 -20.02 -1.33 1.35
N GLN A 381 -19.77 -2.16 0.35
CA GLN A 381 -20.76 -2.56 -0.65
C GLN A 381 -21.98 -3.28 -0.05
N ILE A 382 -21.75 -4.17 0.94
CA ILE A 382 -22.85 -4.98 1.51
C ILE A 382 -23.74 -4.13 2.42
N SER A 383 -23.15 -3.23 3.21
CA SER A 383 -23.94 -2.40 4.12
C SER A 383 -24.40 -1.08 3.50
N GLY A 384 -23.98 -0.74 2.28
CA GLY A 384 -24.28 0.53 1.62
C GLY A 384 -23.92 1.72 2.51
N SER A 385 -22.75 1.70 3.13
CA SER A 385 -22.33 2.68 4.12
C SER A 385 -20.87 3.10 3.93
N ILE A 386 -20.52 4.25 4.46
CA ILE A 386 -19.15 4.75 4.50
C ILE A 386 -18.64 4.66 5.94
N ASN A 387 -17.55 3.93 6.13
CA ASN A 387 -16.82 3.84 7.39
C ASN A 387 -15.71 4.86 7.43
N ILE A 388 -15.69 5.72 8.44
CA ILE A 388 -14.71 6.79 8.61
C ILE A 388 -13.72 6.39 9.69
N TYR A 389 -12.43 6.54 9.39
CA TYR A 389 -11.32 6.26 10.30
C TYR A 389 -10.50 7.52 10.52
N LYS A 390 -10.20 7.82 11.77
CA LYS A 390 -9.34 8.95 12.15
C LYS A 390 -7.98 8.49 12.64
N PRO A 391 -6.91 9.29 12.41
CA PRO A 391 -5.59 8.97 12.90
C PRO A 391 -5.52 9.05 14.42
N THR A 392 -4.74 8.17 15.03
CA THR A 392 -4.35 8.24 16.44
C THR A 392 -3.20 9.23 16.63
N GLU A 393 -2.93 9.60 17.87
CA GLU A 393 -1.76 10.43 18.20
C GLU A 393 -0.43 9.75 17.80
N TYR A 394 -0.40 8.42 17.82
CA TYR A 394 0.72 7.65 17.30
C TYR A 394 0.92 7.91 15.80
N MET A 395 -0.14 7.76 15.00
CA MET A 395 -0.07 7.95 13.54
C MET A 395 0.31 9.37 13.15
N LYS A 396 -0.24 10.38 13.81
CA LYS A 396 0.14 11.77 13.56
C LYS A 396 1.62 12.03 13.77
N LYS A 397 2.19 11.48 14.86
CA LYS A 397 3.63 11.58 15.12
C LYS A 397 4.46 10.79 14.10
N LEU A 398 3.98 9.62 13.69
CA LEU A 398 4.64 8.77 12.71
C LEU A 398 4.72 9.47 11.35
N VAL A 399 3.63 10.06 10.88
CA VAL A 399 3.60 10.82 9.61
C VAL A 399 4.60 11.99 9.64
N ILE A 400 4.63 12.75 10.73
CA ILE A 400 5.61 13.85 10.88
C ILE A 400 7.05 13.32 10.87
N ALA A 401 7.30 12.26 11.62
CA ALA A 401 8.64 11.66 11.72
C ALA A 401 9.10 11.10 10.36
N ASP A 402 8.20 10.41 9.65
CA ASP A 402 8.49 9.84 8.34
C ASP A 402 8.74 10.91 7.27
N LYS A 403 8.02 12.02 7.31
CA LYS A 403 8.27 13.17 6.42
C LYS A 403 9.70 13.68 6.58
N TYR A 404 10.15 13.96 7.82
CA TYR A 404 11.53 14.35 8.08
C TYR A 404 12.55 13.31 7.60
N TYR A 405 12.21 12.03 7.73
CA TYR A 405 13.09 10.95 7.27
C TYR A 405 13.22 10.91 5.75
N ARG A 406 12.12 11.04 5.03
CA ARG A 406 12.08 11.06 3.56
C ARG A 406 12.82 12.27 2.99
N ASP A 407 12.67 13.42 3.64
CA ASP A 407 13.32 14.66 3.24
C ASP A 407 14.82 14.71 3.62
N GLY A 408 15.34 13.69 4.32
CA GLY A 408 16.73 13.62 4.76
C GLY A 408 17.07 14.51 5.97
N HIS A 409 16.07 15.14 6.58
CA HIS A 409 16.20 16.01 7.76
C HIS A 409 16.26 15.21 9.07
N TYR A 410 17.20 14.27 9.16
CA TYR A 410 17.25 13.29 10.26
C TYR A 410 17.42 13.95 11.63
N VAL A 411 18.20 15.04 11.71
CA VAL A 411 18.48 15.75 12.98
C VAL A 411 17.20 16.36 13.55
N ASP A 412 16.41 17.02 12.71
CA ASP A 412 15.16 17.68 13.11
C ASP A 412 14.06 16.65 13.42
N GLY A 413 14.07 15.54 12.68
CA GLY A 413 13.14 14.43 12.84
C GLY A 413 13.37 13.57 14.07
N GLU A 414 14.58 13.57 14.66
CA GLU A 414 14.96 12.65 15.75
C GLU A 414 14.00 12.69 16.93
N LYS A 415 13.56 13.87 17.36
CA LYS A 415 12.63 14.02 18.48
C LYS A 415 11.29 13.30 18.23
N TYR A 416 10.78 13.37 17.00
CA TYR A 416 9.53 12.70 16.63
C TYR A 416 9.71 11.18 16.58
N TRP A 417 10.85 10.70 16.04
CA TRP A 417 11.17 9.26 16.06
C TRP A 417 11.31 8.71 17.47
N ARG A 418 11.90 9.47 18.40
CA ARG A 418 11.95 9.07 19.81
C ARG A 418 10.57 8.98 20.45
N GLU A 419 9.63 9.85 20.04
CA GLU A 419 8.23 9.77 20.47
C GLU A 419 7.53 8.55 19.85
N VAL A 420 7.72 8.28 18.56
CA VAL A 420 7.18 7.10 17.87
C VAL A 420 7.64 5.81 18.56
N LEU A 421 8.91 5.69 18.89
CA LEU A 421 9.46 4.51 19.56
C LEU A 421 8.95 4.30 21.00
N LYS A 422 8.37 5.31 21.64
CA LYS A 422 7.67 5.14 22.92
C LYS A 422 6.35 4.38 22.75
N TYR A 423 5.70 4.51 21.60
CA TYR A 423 4.47 3.78 21.26
C TYR A 423 4.78 2.40 20.65
N ASN A 424 5.71 2.36 19.69
CA ASN A 424 6.11 1.15 19.00
C ASN A 424 7.64 0.95 19.07
N SER A 425 8.08 0.24 20.07
CA SER A 425 9.50 -0.07 20.28
C SER A 425 10.08 -1.04 19.25
N ASN A 426 9.25 -1.71 18.46
CA ASN A 426 9.69 -2.67 17.44
C ASN A 426 9.88 -2.00 16.05
N PHE A 427 9.53 -0.72 15.91
CA PHE A 427 9.57 -0.04 14.61
C PHE A 427 11.02 0.27 14.18
N SER A 428 11.58 -0.61 13.35
CA SER A 428 13.00 -0.59 12.96
C SER A 428 13.45 0.71 12.30
N ILE A 429 12.58 1.32 11.48
CA ILE A 429 12.87 2.58 10.79
C ILE A 429 13.13 3.73 11.77
N GLY A 430 12.43 3.75 12.91
CA GLY A 430 12.67 4.76 13.94
C GLY A 430 14.10 4.69 14.49
N TYR A 431 14.62 3.48 14.68
CA TYR A 431 16.02 3.30 15.08
C TYR A 431 16.99 3.71 13.98
N ALA A 432 16.73 3.34 12.72
CA ALA A 432 17.56 3.75 11.60
C ALA A 432 17.61 5.29 11.46
N ALA A 433 16.46 5.95 11.61
CA ALA A 433 16.36 7.40 11.54
C ALA A 433 17.16 8.10 12.66
N ILE A 434 17.02 7.65 13.90
CA ILE A 434 17.81 8.17 15.03
C ILE A 434 19.30 7.90 14.80
N GLY A 435 19.65 6.71 14.32
CA GLY A 435 21.03 6.36 13.99
C GLY A 435 21.64 7.28 12.95
N LYS A 436 20.89 7.64 11.90
CA LYS A 436 21.33 8.62 10.88
C LYS A 436 21.47 10.03 11.46
N SER A 437 20.55 10.45 12.33
CA SER A 437 20.67 11.72 13.05
C SER A 437 21.96 11.78 13.88
N LEU A 438 22.23 10.74 14.66
CA LEU A 438 23.46 10.65 15.47
C LEU A 438 24.72 10.61 14.61
N LEU A 439 24.66 9.97 13.43
CA LEU A 439 25.76 9.98 12.47
C LEU A 439 26.04 11.39 11.95
N GLN A 440 25.00 12.16 11.60
CA GLN A 440 25.16 13.57 11.19
C GLN A 440 25.67 14.47 12.32
N LYS A 441 25.36 14.14 13.57
CA LYS A 441 25.88 14.83 14.77
C LYS A 441 27.29 14.38 15.18
N GLU A 442 27.93 13.54 14.37
CA GLU A 442 29.24 12.95 14.65
C GLU A 442 29.31 12.10 15.94
N GLN A 443 28.15 11.67 16.45
CA GLN A 443 28.03 10.77 17.60
C GLN A 443 28.13 9.30 17.16
N TYR A 444 29.26 8.96 16.53
CA TYR A 444 29.43 7.69 15.80
C TYR A 444 29.21 6.45 16.66
N LYS A 445 29.72 6.44 17.88
CA LYS A 445 29.61 5.30 18.79
C LYS A 445 28.15 4.98 19.16
N GLU A 446 27.36 6.01 19.44
CA GLU A 446 25.94 5.87 19.73
C GLU A 446 25.14 5.50 18.46
N SER A 447 25.44 6.16 17.34
CA SER A 447 24.86 5.88 16.03
C SER A 447 24.92 4.39 15.68
N LEU A 448 26.06 3.71 15.92
CA LEU A 448 26.24 2.29 15.64
C LEU A 448 25.19 1.40 16.33
N ALA A 449 24.84 1.70 17.59
CA ALA A 449 23.84 0.92 18.32
C ALA A 449 22.45 1.07 17.68
N TYR A 450 22.04 2.30 17.38
CA TYR A 450 20.75 2.58 16.76
C TYR A 450 20.66 2.01 15.34
N LEU A 451 21.69 2.19 14.50
CA LEU A 451 21.73 1.64 13.15
C LEU A 451 21.72 0.12 13.12
N LYS A 452 22.30 -0.53 14.14
CA LYS A 452 22.23 -1.98 14.30
C LYS A 452 20.80 -2.44 14.60
N TYR A 453 20.08 -1.77 15.51
CA TYR A 453 18.67 -2.08 15.81
C TYR A 453 17.77 -1.77 14.61
N GLY A 454 18.05 -0.67 13.88
CA GLY A 454 17.35 -0.31 12.65
C GLY A 454 17.72 -1.14 11.43
N GLN A 455 18.69 -2.07 11.54
CA GLN A 455 19.21 -2.93 10.46
C GLN A 455 19.67 -2.18 9.19
N ASP A 456 20.01 -0.91 9.32
CA ASP A 456 20.58 -0.11 8.22
C ASP A 456 22.09 -0.40 8.08
N ARG A 457 22.40 -1.43 7.28
CA ARG A 457 23.77 -1.88 7.04
C ARG A 457 24.64 -0.83 6.38
N THR A 458 24.05 -0.04 5.48
CA THR A 458 24.79 1.00 4.73
C THR A 458 25.25 2.11 5.65
N SER A 459 24.31 2.70 6.41
CA SER A 459 24.62 3.76 7.37
C SER A 459 25.49 3.24 8.53
N TYR A 460 25.28 1.97 8.97
CA TYR A 460 26.13 1.34 9.97
C TYR A 460 27.58 1.24 9.50
N SER A 461 27.82 0.83 8.26
CA SER A 461 29.17 0.72 7.70
C SER A 461 29.84 2.08 7.61
N ALA A 462 29.10 3.13 7.21
CA ALA A 462 29.59 4.50 7.19
C ALA A 462 29.94 5.00 8.60
N ALA A 463 29.02 4.82 9.57
CA ALA A 463 29.27 5.19 10.96
C ALA A 463 30.48 4.46 11.57
N LEU A 464 30.65 3.18 11.25
CA LEU A 464 31.79 2.38 11.72
C LEU A 464 33.11 2.87 11.14
N ALA A 465 33.13 3.28 9.87
CA ALA A 465 34.32 3.84 9.25
C ALA A 465 34.74 5.15 9.93
N GLU A 466 33.79 6.06 10.17
CA GLU A 466 34.08 7.32 10.86
C GLU A 466 34.46 7.11 12.34
N TYR A 467 33.77 6.19 13.05
CA TYR A 467 34.13 5.82 14.42
C TYR A 467 35.57 5.29 14.52
N ARG A 468 35.99 4.43 13.57
CA ARG A 468 37.38 3.93 13.54
C ARG A 468 38.39 5.05 13.33
N LYS A 469 38.13 6.01 12.44
CA LYS A 469 38.97 7.16 12.22
C LYS A 469 39.07 8.01 13.48
N GLN A 470 37.94 8.30 14.11
CA GLN A 470 37.88 9.03 15.36
C GLN A 470 38.69 8.32 16.46
N TYR A 471 38.44 6.99 16.62
CA TYR A 471 39.13 6.20 17.64
C TYR A 471 40.65 6.19 17.44
N VAL A 472 41.13 6.06 16.22
CA VAL A 472 42.58 6.15 15.91
C VAL A 472 43.13 7.54 16.20
N ARG A 473 42.40 8.60 15.82
CA ARG A 473 42.80 9.99 16.09
C ARG A 473 42.91 10.28 17.57
N ASP A 474 41.90 9.89 18.34
CA ASP A 474 41.83 10.15 19.78
C ASP A 474 42.87 9.35 20.58
N ASN A 475 43.31 8.21 20.06
CA ASN A 475 44.31 7.34 20.67
C ASN A 475 45.65 7.35 19.93
N PHE A 476 45.90 8.35 19.07
CA PHE A 476 47.07 8.41 18.20
C PHE A 476 48.38 8.28 18.97
N LEU A 477 48.50 8.97 20.12
CA LEU A 477 49.67 8.93 20.98
C LEU A 477 50.00 7.52 21.51
N TRP A 478 49.03 6.62 21.60
CA TRP A 478 49.22 5.23 21.99
C TRP A 478 49.47 4.32 20.80
N PHE A 479 48.79 4.56 19.68
CA PHE A 479 48.92 3.73 18.49
C PHE A 479 50.30 3.78 17.85
N VAL A 480 50.92 4.98 17.80
CA VAL A 480 52.21 5.15 17.15
C VAL A 480 53.33 4.39 17.87
N PRO A 481 53.51 4.51 19.21
CA PRO A 481 54.49 3.71 19.93
C PRO A 481 54.22 2.20 19.84
N LEU A 482 52.94 1.80 19.88
CA LEU A 482 52.54 0.38 19.77
C LEU A 482 52.91 -0.21 18.40
N LEU A 483 52.63 0.52 17.30
CA LEU A 483 52.98 0.09 15.94
C LEU A 483 54.50 -0.01 15.77
N LEU A 484 55.25 0.95 16.31
CA LEU A 484 56.72 0.93 16.29
C LEU A 484 57.27 -0.29 17.07
N ALA A 485 56.72 -0.55 18.26
CA ALA A 485 57.09 -1.72 19.06
C ALA A 485 56.77 -3.04 18.34
N CYS A 486 55.58 -3.15 17.71
CA CYS A 486 55.23 -4.29 16.90
C CYS A 486 56.13 -4.47 15.68
N ALA A 487 56.48 -3.41 14.97
CA ALA A 487 57.41 -3.46 13.83
C ALA A 487 58.80 -3.93 14.26
N VAL A 488 59.32 -3.41 15.38
CA VAL A 488 60.61 -3.89 15.95
C VAL A 488 60.55 -5.33 16.37
N ALA A 489 59.47 -5.76 17.04
CA ALA A 489 59.24 -7.15 17.42
C ALA A 489 59.16 -8.09 16.21
N PHE A 490 58.47 -7.66 15.15
CA PHE A 490 58.37 -8.40 13.90
C PHE A 490 59.71 -8.57 13.20
N ILE A 491 60.50 -7.49 13.08
CA ILE A 491 61.85 -7.51 12.51
C ILE A 491 62.75 -8.45 13.30
N LYS A 492 62.74 -8.36 14.65
CA LYS A 492 63.50 -9.27 15.51
C LYS A 492 63.01 -10.71 15.37
N GLY A 493 61.70 -10.93 15.33
CA GLY A 493 61.11 -12.25 15.13
C GLY A 493 61.57 -12.92 13.82
N ILE A 494 61.55 -12.15 12.72
CA ILE A 494 62.09 -12.65 11.41
C ILE A 494 63.59 -13.00 11.58
N GLY A 495 64.37 -12.17 12.25
CA GLY A 495 65.79 -12.45 12.50
C GLY A 495 66.02 -13.72 13.30
N LEU A 496 65.21 -13.99 14.32
CA LEU A 496 65.25 -15.24 15.10
C LEU A 496 64.87 -16.45 14.26
N ILE A 497 63.86 -16.35 13.45
CA ILE A 497 63.43 -17.42 12.53
C ILE A 497 64.49 -17.72 11.51
N GLN A 498 65.12 -16.68 10.93
CA GLN A 498 66.24 -16.88 9.98
C GLN A 498 67.44 -17.54 10.63
N ALA A 499 67.76 -17.15 11.87
CA ALA A 499 68.85 -17.77 12.64
C ALA A 499 68.54 -19.25 12.95
N ALA A 500 67.28 -19.58 13.34
CA ALA A 500 66.85 -20.93 13.60
C ALA A 500 66.85 -21.84 12.34
N LEU A 501 66.58 -21.26 11.18
CA LEU A 501 66.63 -21.96 9.90
C LEU A 501 68.00 -21.98 9.24
N GLY A 502 69.06 -21.49 9.88
CA GLY A 502 70.43 -21.47 9.35
C GLY A 502 70.65 -20.62 8.12
N ILE A 503 69.75 -19.67 7.85
CA ILE A 503 69.82 -18.78 6.68
C ILE A 503 70.81 -17.67 6.96
N GLN A 504 72.05 -17.77 6.41
CA GLN A 504 73.04 -16.70 6.53
C GLN A 504 72.66 -15.49 5.67
N ARG A 505 72.53 -14.28 6.31
CA ARG A 505 72.39 -13.02 5.59
C ARG A 505 73.65 -12.75 4.78
N LYS A 506 73.60 -12.74 3.46
CA LYS A 506 74.65 -12.15 2.59
C LYS A 506 74.76 -10.65 2.92
N LYS A 507 75.85 -10.24 3.54
CA LYS A 507 76.18 -8.81 3.69
C LYS A 507 76.47 -8.21 2.30
N THR A 508 75.51 -7.58 1.69
CA THR A 508 75.74 -6.69 0.56
C THR A 508 76.30 -5.39 1.06
N SER A 509 77.62 -5.22 0.98
CA SER A 509 78.26 -3.94 1.22
C SER A 509 77.99 -3.03 0.02
N ILE A 510 77.06 -2.10 0.16
CA ILE A 510 76.93 -1.02 -0.81
C ILE A 510 78.07 -0.04 -0.50
N LYS A 511 79.12 -0.07 -1.30
CA LYS A 511 80.17 0.97 -1.31
C LYS A 511 79.60 2.15 -2.09
N PHE A 512 79.23 3.23 -1.39
CA PHE A 512 79.04 4.52 -2.03
C PHE A 512 80.41 4.99 -2.53
N LYS A 513 80.50 5.23 -3.85
CA LYS A 513 81.62 5.98 -4.47
C LYS A 513 81.25 7.44 -4.51
#